data_c466021f216c76a7574abee39e8f2cc8
#
_entry.id   c466021f216c76a7574abee39e8f2cc8
#
_cell.length_a   1.000
_cell.length_b   1.000
_cell.length_c   1.000
_cell.angle_alpha   90.00
_cell.angle_beta   90.00
_cell.angle_gamma   90.00
#
_symmetry.space_group_name_H-M   'P 1'
#
loop_
_entity.id
_entity.type
_entity.pdbx_description
1 polymer ?
#
loop_
_entity_poly.entity_id
_entity_poly.type
_entity_poly.pdbx_seq_one_letter_code
_entity_poly.pdbx_strand_id
1 'polypeptide(L)'
;MYLKKEFKIFILLIFFGLLFFLFYYSLYKTKDFEPKVMIGKQFPNLTEESLFNNEILNIRQISDNDLFVVNIFASWCAPCKVEHPFLMKLKNKNISIIGINYKDTKDNAKKFLRKFKNPYQEVLLDYKGELSINLGAYGVPETYLVDKNFTIIDKQIGPINNDFVEKVLNLR
;
A
#
# COMPACT_ATOMS: atom_id res chain seq x y z
N MET A 1 -49.28 31.64 16.71
CA MET A 1 -49.70 31.29 15.34
C MET A 1 -49.22 29.86 15.06
N TYR A 2 -50.13 28.87 15.20
CA TYR A 2 -49.75 27.45 14.93
C TYR A 2 -49.76 27.20 13.44
N LEU A 3 -48.54 26.87 12.90
CA LEU A 3 -48.45 26.40 11.53
C LEU A 3 -49.32 25.16 11.31
N LYS A 4 -50.19 25.18 10.24
CA LYS A 4 -51.01 24.01 9.93
C LYS A 4 -50.16 22.78 9.73
N LYS A 5 -50.64 21.60 10.17
CA LYS A 5 -49.92 20.31 10.14
C LYS A 5 -49.32 20.02 8.76
N GLU A 6 -50.05 20.31 7.70
CA GLU A 6 -49.68 20.18 6.28
C GLU A 6 -48.41 21.00 5.93
N PHE A 7 -48.34 22.24 6.46
CA PHE A 7 -47.21 23.11 6.21
C PHE A 7 -45.90 22.60 6.92
N LYS A 8 -46.03 22.00 8.08
CA LYS A 8 -44.90 21.36 8.79
C LYS A 8 -44.39 20.16 8.02
N ILE A 9 -45.29 19.33 7.47
CA ILE A 9 -44.92 18.17 6.64
C ILE A 9 -44.21 18.64 5.37
N PHE A 10 -44.66 19.68 4.74
CA PHE A 10 -44.04 20.24 3.54
C PHE A 10 -42.61 20.75 3.79
N ILE A 11 -42.39 21.44 4.91
CA ILE A 11 -41.05 21.90 5.33
C ILE A 11 -40.15 20.70 5.56
N LEU A 12 -40.64 19.65 6.23
CA LEU A 12 -39.90 18.43 6.52
C LEU A 12 -39.48 17.72 5.22
N LEU A 13 -40.35 17.62 4.23
CA LEU A 13 -40.07 17.03 2.92
C LEU A 13 -38.99 17.82 2.16
N ILE A 14 -39.08 19.16 2.17
CA ILE A 14 -38.04 20.01 1.56
C ILE A 14 -36.70 19.80 2.27
N PHE A 15 -36.70 19.76 3.59
CA PHE A 15 -35.47 19.55 4.36
C PHE A 15 -34.77 18.20 4.02
N PHE A 16 -35.55 17.12 4.02
CA PHE A 16 -35.01 15.79 3.66
C PHE A 16 -34.61 15.73 2.17
N GLY A 17 -35.35 16.37 1.27
CA GLY A 17 -35.01 16.48 -0.13
C GLY A 17 -33.69 17.21 -0.36
N LEU A 18 -33.46 18.33 0.36
CA LEU A 18 -32.21 19.08 0.32
C LEU A 18 -31.03 18.25 0.89
N LEU A 19 -31.26 17.56 2.00
CA LEU A 19 -30.26 16.71 2.66
C LEU A 19 -29.87 15.54 1.76
N PHE A 20 -30.83 14.91 1.10
CA PHE A 20 -30.58 13.85 0.13
C PHE A 20 -29.83 14.38 -1.11
N PHE A 21 -30.21 15.57 -1.61
CA PHE A 21 -29.52 16.21 -2.73
C PHE A 21 -28.08 16.55 -2.39
N LEU A 22 -27.81 17.11 -1.20
CA LEU A 22 -26.45 17.40 -0.74
C LEU A 22 -25.61 16.13 -0.59
N PHE A 23 -26.21 15.06 -0.05
CA PHE A 23 -25.56 13.76 0.07
C PHE A 23 -25.23 13.16 -1.30
N TYR A 24 -26.22 13.17 -2.22
CA TYR A 24 -26.03 12.72 -3.60
C TYR A 24 -24.93 13.51 -4.31
N TYR A 25 -24.97 14.85 -4.20
CA TYR A 25 -23.97 15.73 -4.77
C TYR A 25 -22.56 15.47 -4.18
N SER A 26 -22.47 15.23 -2.89
CA SER A 26 -21.22 14.89 -2.22
C SER A 26 -20.64 13.55 -2.70
N LEU A 27 -21.49 12.55 -2.93
CA LEU A 27 -21.07 11.25 -3.49
C LEU A 27 -20.63 11.37 -4.96
N TYR A 28 -21.29 12.23 -5.72
CA TYR A 28 -20.96 12.42 -7.14
C TYR A 28 -19.69 13.23 -7.36
N LYS A 29 -19.35 14.09 -6.40
CA LYS A 29 -18.09 14.85 -6.40
C LYS A 29 -16.98 14.01 -5.78
N THR A 30 -16.70 12.85 -6.38
CA THR A 30 -15.47 12.12 -6.07
C THR A 30 -14.32 13.04 -6.47
N LYS A 31 -13.53 13.48 -5.51
CA LYS A 31 -12.19 14.00 -5.80
C LYS A 31 -11.48 12.88 -6.56
N ASP A 32 -10.94 13.20 -7.72
CA ASP A 32 -10.10 12.27 -8.46
C ASP A 32 -9.03 11.78 -7.47
N PHE A 33 -9.21 10.52 -7.04
CA PHE A 33 -8.28 9.87 -6.17
C PHE A 33 -7.04 9.58 -7.01
N GLU A 34 -5.97 10.38 -6.83
CA GLU A 34 -4.70 10.15 -7.50
C GLU A 34 -3.85 9.16 -6.67
N PRO A 35 -4.00 7.86 -6.91
CA PRO A 35 -3.31 6.84 -6.12
C PRO A 35 -1.79 6.81 -6.36
N LYS A 36 -1.30 7.56 -7.34
CA LYS A 36 0.10 7.54 -7.81
C LYS A 36 0.90 8.79 -7.44
N VAL A 37 0.47 9.54 -6.42
CA VAL A 37 1.12 10.79 -5.98
C VAL A 37 2.62 10.66 -5.70
N MET A 38 3.11 9.45 -5.39
CA MET A 38 4.52 9.20 -5.09
C MET A 38 5.40 8.91 -6.32
N ILE A 39 4.82 8.67 -7.49
CA ILE A 39 5.61 8.42 -8.72
C ILE A 39 6.41 9.68 -9.08
N GLY A 40 7.68 9.49 -9.43
CA GLY A 40 8.63 10.55 -9.71
C GLY A 40 9.25 11.22 -8.49
N LYS A 41 8.80 10.85 -7.27
CA LYS A 41 9.38 11.37 -6.03
C LYS A 41 10.48 10.46 -5.50
N GLN A 42 11.35 11.05 -4.69
CA GLN A 42 12.36 10.30 -3.96
C GLN A 42 11.71 9.37 -2.94
N PHE A 43 12.13 8.13 -2.94
CA PHE A 43 11.77 7.17 -1.90
C PHE A 43 12.33 7.67 -0.55
N PRO A 44 11.52 7.82 0.50
CA PRO A 44 11.97 8.36 1.77
C PRO A 44 13.07 7.48 2.38
N ASN A 45 13.95 8.13 3.14
CA ASN A 45 14.97 7.42 3.88
C ASN A 45 14.32 6.79 5.12
N LEU A 46 14.11 5.47 5.06
CA LEU A 46 13.46 4.70 6.11
C LEU A 46 14.48 3.92 6.92
N THR A 47 14.31 3.95 8.24
CA THR A 47 15.17 3.21 9.20
C THR A 47 14.27 2.52 10.20
N GLU A 48 14.30 1.17 10.20
CA GLU A 48 13.46 0.35 11.07
C GLU A 48 14.11 -0.97 11.44
N GLU A 49 13.50 -1.65 12.39
CA GLU A 49 13.94 -2.96 12.86
C GLU A 49 13.74 -4.04 11.79
N SER A 50 14.78 -4.84 11.56
CA SER A 50 14.71 -6.04 10.73
C SER A 50 13.89 -7.15 11.38
N LEU A 51 13.08 -7.83 10.58
CA LEU A 51 12.35 -9.04 11.00
C LEU A 51 13.30 -10.20 11.35
N PHE A 52 14.47 -10.28 10.70
CA PHE A 52 15.29 -11.48 10.74
C PHE A 52 16.35 -11.46 11.87
N ASN A 53 17.04 -10.33 12.05
CA ASN A 53 18.17 -10.22 12.98
C ASN A 53 17.99 -9.20 14.11
N ASN A 54 16.84 -8.50 14.15
CA ASN A 54 16.50 -7.44 15.13
C ASN A 54 17.44 -6.21 15.07
N GLU A 55 18.21 -6.06 14.01
CA GLU A 55 19.04 -4.88 13.80
C GLU A 55 18.21 -3.73 13.25
N ILE A 56 18.63 -2.53 13.54
CA ILE A 56 18.04 -1.32 12.94
C ILE A 56 18.72 -1.10 11.60
N LEU A 57 17.97 -1.22 10.51
CA LEU A 57 18.46 -1.11 9.14
C LEU A 57 17.89 0.10 8.43
N ASN A 58 18.74 0.75 7.64
CA ASN A 58 18.32 1.79 6.73
C ASN A 58 18.07 1.18 5.34
N ILE A 59 16.95 1.52 4.72
CA ILE A 59 16.58 0.96 3.41
C ILE A 59 17.64 1.23 2.33
N ARG A 60 18.36 2.35 2.44
CA ARG A 60 19.45 2.71 1.50
C ARG A 60 20.68 1.80 1.63
N GLN A 61 20.81 1.09 2.73
CA GLN A 61 21.89 0.13 2.96
C GLN A 61 21.55 -1.29 2.51
N ILE A 62 20.25 -1.55 2.24
CA ILE A 62 19.76 -2.90 1.90
C ILE A 62 19.85 -3.15 0.38
N SER A 63 19.69 -2.13 -0.44
CA SER A 63 19.64 -2.28 -1.90
C SER A 63 20.75 -1.53 -2.60
N ASP A 64 21.64 -2.30 -3.29
CA ASP A 64 22.69 -1.81 -4.18
C ASP A 64 22.32 -2.02 -5.67
N ASN A 65 21.09 -2.43 -5.95
CA ASN A 65 20.65 -2.78 -7.29
C ASN A 65 20.17 -1.55 -8.08
N ASP A 66 20.36 -1.57 -9.40
CA ASP A 66 19.87 -0.53 -10.30
C ASP A 66 18.33 -0.39 -10.26
N LEU A 67 17.64 -1.49 -9.95
CA LEU A 67 16.18 -1.56 -9.82
C LEU A 67 15.82 -2.51 -8.68
N PHE A 68 14.91 -2.11 -7.81
CA PHE A 68 14.39 -2.95 -6.72
C PHE A 68 12.91 -2.69 -6.45
N VAL A 69 12.28 -3.63 -5.77
CA VAL A 69 10.86 -3.59 -5.41
C VAL A 69 10.73 -3.40 -3.91
N VAL A 70 9.84 -2.52 -3.47
CA VAL A 70 9.40 -2.40 -2.08
C VAL A 70 7.94 -2.81 -1.99
N ASN A 71 7.64 -3.83 -1.18
CA ASN A 71 6.29 -4.36 -1.04
C ASN A 71 5.81 -4.24 0.40
N ILE A 72 4.67 -3.59 0.60
CA ILE A 72 4.00 -3.47 1.90
C ILE A 72 3.02 -4.63 2.04
N PHE A 73 3.20 -5.43 3.08
CA PHE A 73 2.40 -6.63 3.32
C PHE A 73 2.08 -6.85 4.79
N ALA A 74 1.13 -7.75 5.07
CA ALA A 74 0.85 -8.22 6.41
C ALA A 74 0.42 -9.71 6.39
N SER A 75 0.66 -10.43 7.46
CA SER A 75 0.26 -11.85 7.57
C SER A 75 -1.25 -12.05 7.57
N TRP A 76 -1.99 -11.09 8.09
CA TRP A 76 -3.46 -11.09 8.15
C TRP A 76 -4.13 -10.66 6.83
N CYS A 77 -3.35 -10.16 5.86
CA CYS A 77 -3.84 -9.64 4.58
C CYS A 77 -4.13 -10.80 3.60
N ALA A 78 -5.38 -11.00 3.24
CA ALA A 78 -5.76 -12.03 2.28
C ALA A 78 -5.27 -11.74 0.84
N PRO A 79 -5.39 -10.51 0.29
CA PRO A 79 -4.83 -10.17 -1.01
C PRO A 79 -3.30 -10.33 -1.10
N CYS A 80 -2.57 -10.12 0.01
CA CYS A 80 -1.11 -10.34 0.04
C CYS A 80 -0.72 -11.81 -0.22
N LYS A 81 -1.60 -12.76 0.16
CA LYS A 81 -1.41 -14.19 -0.17
C LYS A 81 -1.61 -14.45 -1.66
N VAL A 82 -2.51 -13.70 -2.29
CA VAL A 82 -2.79 -13.82 -3.74
C VAL A 82 -1.60 -13.34 -4.58
N GLU A 83 -0.96 -12.23 -4.18
CA GLU A 83 0.20 -11.70 -4.91
C GLU A 83 1.51 -12.46 -4.67
N HIS A 84 1.61 -13.21 -3.58
CA HIS A 84 2.85 -13.84 -3.13
C HIS A 84 3.56 -14.71 -4.19
N PRO A 85 2.87 -15.50 -5.03
CA PRO A 85 3.49 -16.23 -6.14
C PRO A 85 4.20 -15.32 -7.16
N PHE A 86 3.72 -14.10 -7.37
CA PHE A 86 4.32 -13.13 -8.29
C PHE A 86 5.58 -12.50 -7.69
N LEU A 87 5.58 -12.22 -6.39
CA LEU A 87 6.80 -11.82 -5.67
C LEU A 87 7.86 -12.93 -5.75
N MET A 88 7.47 -14.19 -5.59
CA MET A 88 8.39 -15.32 -5.78
C MET A 88 8.93 -15.43 -7.22
N LYS A 89 8.13 -15.09 -8.24
CA LYS A 89 8.62 -15.01 -9.64
C LYS A 89 9.69 -13.94 -9.79
N LEU A 90 9.48 -12.74 -9.24
CA LEU A 90 10.47 -11.65 -9.26
C LEU A 90 11.77 -12.07 -8.57
N LYS A 91 11.68 -12.67 -7.37
CA LYS A 91 12.84 -13.22 -6.66
C LYS A 91 13.63 -14.22 -7.50
N ASN A 92 12.94 -15.18 -8.15
CA ASN A 92 13.57 -16.20 -8.98
C ASN A 92 14.22 -15.62 -10.24
N LYS A 93 13.89 -14.39 -10.60
CA LYS A 93 14.53 -13.59 -11.66
C LYS A 93 15.60 -12.65 -11.12
N ASN A 94 16.04 -12.84 -9.86
CA ASN A 94 17.05 -12.03 -9.18
C ASN A 94 16.69 -10.54 -9.07
N ILE A 95 15.40 -10.22 -8.94
CA ILE A 95 14.95 -8.88 -8.54
C ILE A 95 15.03 -8.78 -7.03
N SER A 96 15.69 -7.74 -6.53
CA SER A 96 15.72 -7.44 -5.10
C SER A 96 14.36 -6.98 -4.63
N ILE A 97 13.85 -7.56 -3.54
CA ILE A 97 12.56 -7.20 -2.96
C ILE A 97 12.75 -6.93 -1.48
N ILE A 98 12.37 -5.73 -1.05
CA ILE A 98 12.35 -5.33 0.36
C ILE A 98 10.90 -5.36 0.84
N GLY A 99 10.63 -6.07 1.93
CA GLY A 99 9.32 -6.10 2.56
C GLY A 99 9.17 -4.99 3.61
N ILE A 100 7.98 -4.41 3.71
CA ILE A 100 7.55 -3.61 4.87
C ILE A 100 6.37 -4.34 5.50
N ASN A 101 6.57 -4.85 6.72
CA ASN A 101 5.55 -5.62 7.43
C ASN A 101 4.66 -4.69 8.25
N TYR A 102 3.47 -4.40 7.71
CA TYR A 102 2.56 -3.38 8.19
C TYR A 102 1.66 -3.88 9.32
N LYS A 103 1.71 -3.20 10.49
CA LYS A 103 0.83 -3.44 11.65
C LYS A 103 0.63 -4.92 11.95
N ASP A 104 1.74 -5.63 12.10
CA ASP A 104 1.76 -7.08 12.31
C ASP A 104 2.71 -7.43 13.45
N THR A 105 2.75 -8.69 13.85
CA THR A 105 3.71 -9.20 14.83
C THR A 105 4.83 -9.97 14.14
N LYS A 106 6.05 -9.92 14.71
CA LYS A 106 7.19 -10.70 14.21
C LYS A 106 6.85 -12.18 14.01
N ASP A 107 6.18 -12.79 14.98
CA ASP A 107 5.85 -14.21 14.92
C ASP A 107 4.88 -14.54 13.79
N ASN A 108 3.87 -13.72 13.59
CA ASN A 108 2.91 -13.90 12.51
C ASN A 108 3.55 -13.68 11.14
N ALA A 109 4.36 -12.63 10.99
CA ALA A 109 5.14 -12.39 9.77
C ALA A 109 6.08 -13.56 9.46
N LYS A 110 6.84 -14.04 10.45
CA LYS A 110 7.72 -15.21 10.29
C LYS A 110 6.95 -16.49 9.94
N LYS A 111 5.77 -16.72 10.56
CA LYS A 111 4.89 -17.86 10.22
C LYS A 111 4.39 -17.76 8.79
N PHE A 112 3.98 -16.56 8.36
CA PHE A 112 3.54 -16.30 6.99
C PHE A 112 4.64 -16.63 5.98
N LEU A 113 5.85 -16.09 6.17
CA LEU A 113 6.98 -16.32 5.27
C LEU A 113 7.46 -17.77 5.25
N ARG A 114 7.39 -18.48 6.39
CA ARG A 114 7.68 -19.94 6.42
C ARG A 114 6.65 -20.73 5.61
N LYS A 115 5.38 -20.37 5.70
CA LYS A 115 4.29 -21.08 5.01
C LYS A 115 4.29 -20.85 3.49
N PHE A 116 4.51 -19.62 3.05
CA PHE A 116 4.40 -19.23 1.64
C PHE A 116 5.76 -19.08 0.94
N LYS A 117 6.85 -19.32 1.63
CA LYS A 117 8.26 -19.04 1.29
C LYS A 117 8.56 -17.54 1.38
N ASN A 118 9.82 -17.18 1.53
CA ASN A 118 10.26 -15.80 1.68
C ASN A 118 10.72 -15.22 0.33
N PRO A 119 10.02 -14.23 -0.26
CA PRO A 119 10.47 -13.55 -1.47
C PRO A 119 11.49 -12.45 -1.17
N TYR A 120 11.51 -11.92 0.06
CA TYR A 120 12.22 -10.71 0.43
C TYR A 120 13.70 -10.96 0.72
N GLN A 121 14.54 -10.00 0.33
CA GLN A 121 15.93 -9.89 0.75
C GLN A 121 15.98 -9.47 2.22
N GLU A 122 15.14 -8.49 2.59
CA GLU A 122 15.01 -7.99 3.95
C GLU A 122 13.54 -7.58 4.21
N VAL A 123 13.15 -7.57 5.48
CA VAL A 123 11.82 -7.12 5.91
C VAL A 123 11.96 -6.15 7.08
N LEU A 124 11.50 -4.92 6.88
CA LEU A 124 11.41 -3.89 7.89
C LEU A 124 10.06 -3.95 8.61
N LEU A 125 10.06 -3.77 9.93
CA LEU A 125 8.87 -3.88 10.77
C LEU A 125 8.22 -2.51 10.95
N ASP A 126 7.00 -2.37 10.46
CA ASP A 126 6.18 -1.16 10.60
C ASP A 126 5.02 -1.38 11.57
N TYR A 127 5.35 -1.54 12.86
CA TYR A 127 4.37 -1.84 13.91
C TYR A 127 3.24 -0.82 14.01
N LYS A 128 3.54 0.46 13.81
CA LYS A 128 2.57 1.55 13.91
C LYS A 128 1.94 1.93 12.58
N GLY A 129 2.52 1.52 11.46
CA GLY A 129 2.11 1.91 10.12
C GLY A 129 2.66 3.28 9.69
N GLU A 130 3.63 3.82 10.42
CA GLU A 130 4.20 5.15 10.15
C GLU A 130 5.02 5.15 8.86
N LEU A 131 5.80 4.08 8.59
CA LEU A 131 6.53 3.94 7.34
C LEU A 131 5.60 3.95 6.13
N SER A 132 4.57 3.12 6.19
CA SER A 132 3.60 2.95 5.12
C SER A 132 2.85 4.26 4.85
N ILE A 133 2.48 5.00 5.89
CA ILE A 133 1.86 6.33 5.76
C ILE A 133 2.83 7.33 5.10
N ASN A 134 4.10 7.36 5.50
CA ASN A 134 5.11 8.23 4.90
C ASN A 134 5.38 7.92 3.42
N LEU A 135 5.18 6.66 3.00
CA LEU A 135 5.18 6.24 1.61
C LEU A 135 3.89 6.60 0.85
N GLY A 136 2.92 7.21 1.52
CA GLY A 136 1.61 7.48 0.93
C GLY A 136 0.84 6.20 0.60
N ALA A 137 1.03 5.16 1.39
CA ALA A 137 0.27 3.93 1.24
C ALA A 137 -1.15 4.09 1.82
N TYR A 138 -2.11 3.49 1.14
CA TYR A 138 -3.52 3.48 1.55
C TYR A 138 -3.91 2.21 2.29
N GLY A 139 -3.13 1.14 2.08
CA GLY A 139 -3.39 -0.15 2.70
C GLY A 139 -2.40 -1.22 2.27
N VAL A 140 -2.80 -2.47 2.42
CA VAL A 140 -2.00 -3.64 2.03
C VAL A 140 -2.80 -4.57 1.10
N PRO A 141 -2.14 -5.11 0.06
CA PRO A 141 -0.77 -4.87 -0.34
C PRO A 141 -0.62 -3.61 -1.19
N GLU A 142 0.57 -3.01 -1.13
CA GLU A 142 1.03 -2.01 -2.09
C GLU A 142 2.48 -2.27 -2.47
N THR A 143 2.82 -2.03 -3.73
CA THR A 143 4.15 -2.34 -4.25
C THR A 143 4.71 -1.14 -5.00
N TYR A 144 5.95 -0.77 -4.70
CA TYR A 144 6.70 0.31 -5.31
C TYR A 144 7.84 -0.25 -6.13
N LEU A 145 8.05 0.28 -7.32
CA LEU A 145 9.23 0.03 -8.13
C LEU A 145 10.15 1.23 -7.99
N VAL A 146 11.39 0.99 -7.61
CA VAL A 146 12.35 2.04 -7.23
C VAL A 146 13.63 1.85 -8.02
N ASP A 147 14.18 2.93 -8.57
CA ASP A 147 15.46 2.94 -9.29
C ASP A 147 16.67 3.10 -8.35
N LYS A 148 17.88 3.00 -8.90
CA LYS A 148 19.14 3.17 -8.17
C LYS A 148 19.33 4.53 -7.50
N ASN A 149 18.62 5.55 -8.00
CA ASN A 149 18.63 6.89 -7.41
C ASN A 149 17.59 7.03 -6.31
N PHE A 150 16.95 5.93 -5.91
CA PHE A 150 15.82 5.91 -4.98
C PHE A 150 14.61 6.74 -5.45
N THR A 151 14.41 6.84 -6.77
CA THR A 151 13.21 7.44 -7.34
C THR A 151 12.13 6.38 -7.51
N ILE A 152 10.92 6.67 -7.07
CA ILE A 152 9.75 5.79 -7.28
C ILE A 152 9.33 5.93 -8.74
N ILE A 153 9.54 4.89 -9.54
CA ILE A 153 9.22 4.89 -10.97
C ILE A 153 7.83 4.28 -11.27
N ASP A 154 7.32 3.46 -10.34
CA ASP A 154 5.95 2.95 -10.42
C ASP A 154 5.39 2.60 -9.05
N LYS A 155 4.06 2.56 -8.96
CA LYS A 155 3.31 2.17 -7.77
C LYS A 155 2.10 1.33 -8.16
N GLN A 156 2.00 0.12 -7.61
CA GLN A 156 0.83 -0.75 -7.73
C GLN A 156 0.07 -0.76 -6.40
N ILE A 157 -1.19 -0.35 -6.43
CA ILE A 157 -2.13 -0.48 -5.31
C ILE A 157 -2.91 -1.77 -5.48
N GLY A 158 -3.03 -2.53 -4.39
CA GLY A 158 -3.57 -3.88 -4.42
C GLY A 158 -2.55 -4.91 -4.93
N PRO A 159 -2.99 -6.16 -5.10
CA PRO A 159 -2.09 -7.25 -5.43
C PRO A 159 -1.44 -7.08 -6.82
N ILE A 160 -0.13 -7.35 -6.90
CA ILE A 160 0.57 -7.43 -8.17
C ILE A 160 0.13 -8.68 -8.95
N ASN A 161 0.31 -8.61 -10.27
CA ASN A 161 -0.04 -9.66 -11.23
C ASN A 161 1.11 -9.92 -12.23
N ASN A 162 0.86 -10.72 -13.27
CA ASN A 162 1.85 -10.98 -14.30
C ASN A 162 2.28 -9.70 -15.05
N ASP A 163 1.37 -8.78 -15.31
CA ASP A 163 1.68 -7.55 -16.05
C ASP A 163 2.70 -6.70 -15.30
N PHE A 164 2.57 -6.63 -13.97
CA PHE A 164 3.56 -5.97 -13.13
C PHE A 164 4.91 -6.68 -13.19
N VAL A 165 4.92 -8.02 -13.13
CA VAL A 165 6.16 -8.81 -13.24
C VAL A 165 6.87 -8.53 -14.56
N GLU A 166 6.16 -8.63 -15.68
CA GLU A 166 6.71 -8.36 -17.02
C GLU A 166 7.23 -6.90 -17.12
N LYS A 167 6.50 -5.94 -16.58
CA LYS A 167 6.94 -4.54 -16.54
C LYS A 167 8.28 -4.40 -15.82
N VAL A 168 8.42 -5.01 -14.63
CA VAL A 168 9.67 -4.96 -13.85
C VAL A 168 10.83 -5.58 -14.64
N LEU A 169 10.59 -6.73 -15.31
CA LEU A 169 11.61 -7.42 -16.06
C LEU A 169 12.06 -6.66 -17.32
N ASN A 170 11.16 -5.89 -17.94
CA ASN A 170 11.47 -5.08 -19.12
C ASN A 170 12.22 -3.78 -18.79
N LEU A 171 12.21 -3.34 -17.52
CA LEU A 171 12.91 -2.13 -17.06
C LEU A 171 14.29 -2.41 -16.43
N ARG A 172 14.67 -3.68 -16.33
CA ARG A 172 15.92 -4.14 -15.72
C ARG A 172 17.16 -3.92 -16.60
#